data_40a0d687e7729de28c7e5a8d9bff8e4c
#
_entry.id   40a0d687e7729de28c7e5a8d9bff8e4c
#
_cell.length_a   1.000
_cell.length_b   1.000
_cell.length_c   1.000
_cell.angle_alpha   90.00
_cell.angle_beta   90.00
_cell.angle_gamma   90.00
#
_symmetry.space_group_name_H-M   'P 1'
#
loop_
_entity.id
_entity.type
_entity.pdbx_description
1 polymer ?
#
loop_
_entity_poly.entity_id
_entity_poly.type
_entity_poly.pdbx_seq_one_letter_code
_entity_poly.pdbx_strand_id
1 'polypeptide(L)'
;MSKITRRGFFQHAGIVTAGGIALSGALPGLVSTPARAQPAPDRLALTKALEPELPIIDPLHPALTESTAQAAEQPEPLQPIVFENVLGEYGPWAKKMLGDGPAKLSFLRDEFNRGGIDAWRKKARARLLECLAMPDSGGIPKAQVMHQVEFEGLSIQQLQWQLPYGPPTKAMFLKPANAKGKLPAILALHDHSGKKYFGHSKISRASSDVDPLIKQHVDENYGGVWWANQMARRGYAVLAPDAFLFGSRRIRLSQVPQIMSGLLVEGNPDNALDIVAYNRWARQHEHDVAKSLLCAGTTMPGVVVGEDQRALDYLCSREDVDVSRVGCCGLSSGGLRTLFLAGLDDRIAAACCVGMMTTWRDFCLNKSYTHTWMIYPPGLPRDLDYPEILGLRVPLPTLVQNAEHDQLYTLREMQRADRMLADIYKKAGVESQYQSAFYPGTHRFDLKMQTDAFTWLDSKLAKR
;
A
#
# COMPACT_ATOMS: atom_id res chain seq x y z
N MET A 1 11.89 -46.53 29.45
CA MET A 1 13.29 -46.85 29.19
C MET A 1 13.68 -46.06 27.95
N SER A 2 14.52 -45.12 27.84
CA SER A 2 15.67 -44.55 28.50
C SER A 2 15.73 -43.06 28.09
N LYS A 3 15.95 -42.18 29.04
CA LYS A 3 16.16 -40.73 28.84
C LYS A 3 17.57 -40.51 28.29
N ILE A 4 17.73 -39.67 27.26
CA ILE A 4 19.02 -39.08 26.90
C ILE A 4 18.92 -37.56 27.07
N THR A 5 19.64 -37.06 28.02
CA THR A 5 19.86 -35.64 28.34
C THR A 5 20.93 -35.04 27.47
N ARG A 6 20.69 -33.87 26.90
CA ARG A 6 21.70 -33.01 26.27
C ARG A 6 22.29 -32.10 27.35
N ARG A 7 23.59 -32.18 27.52
CA ARG A 7 24.44 -31.14 28.16
C ARG A 7 25.83 -31.11 27.52
N GLY A 8 26.27 -29.89 27.21
CA GLY A 8 27.67 -29.49 27.22
C GLY A 8 28.37 -29.39 25.89
N PHE A 9 28.49 -28.16 25.39
CA PHE A 9 29.72 -27.67 24.73
C PHE A 9 29.75 -26.15 24.82
N PHE A 10 30.44 -25.63 25.83
CA PHE A 10 31.02 -24.29 25.87
C PHE A 10 32.45 -24.44 26.34
N GLN A 11 33.40 -23.90 25.59
CA GLN A 11 34.62 -23.19 26.03
C GLN A 11 35.65 -23.12 24.90
N HIS A 12 35.99 -21.95 24.44
CA HIS A 12 37.26 -21.22 24.51
C HIS A 12 37.30 -20.17 23.42
N ALA A 13 37.25 -18.90 23.76
CA ALA A 13 37.71 -17.82 22.91
C ALA A 13 38.66 -16.95 23.76
N GLY A 14 39.92 -16.90 23.36
CA GLY A 14 40.96 -16.14 24.02
C GLY A 14 40.92 -14.65 23.68
N ILE A 15 41.23 -13.88 24.69
CA ILE A 15 41.42 -12.43 24.65
C ILE A 15 42.81 -12.11 24.09
N VAL A 16 42.88 -11.24 23.06
CA VAL A 16 44.12 -10.58 22.65
C VAL A 16 43.97 -9.09 22.88
N THR A 17 44.71 -8.57 23.85
CA THR A 17 44.94 -7.14 24.11
C THR A 17 46.08 -6.66 23.21
N ALA A 18 45.90 -5.56 22.49
CA ALA A 18 46.96 -4.82 21.81
C ALA A 18 47.07 -3.40 22.38
N GLY A 19 48.29 -3.09 22.80
CA GLY A 19 48.64 -1.86 23.48
C GLY A 19 48.76 -0.65 22.56
N GLY A 20 48.58 0.52 23.18
CA GLY A 20 48.69 1.81 22.55
C GLY A 20 50.15 2.29 22.38
N ILE A 21 50.37 3.10 21.37
CA ILE A 21 51.52 4.00 21.27
C ILE A 21 50.97 5.38 20.91
N ALA A 22 51.18 6.33 21.84
CA ALA A 22 50.97 7.75 21.64
C ALA A 22 52.22 8.36 21.01
N LEU A 23 52.04 9.13 19.95
CA LEU A 23 53.07 10.07 19.45
C LEU A 23 52.45 11.46 19.32
N SER A 24 52.93 12.34 20.19
CA SER A 24 52.73 13.78 20.17
C SER A 24 53.63 14.43 19.12
N GLY A 25 53.06 15.26 18.25
CA GLY A 25 53.80 16.13 17.33
C GLY A 25 52.98 17.34 16.97
N ALA A 26 53.26 18.46 17.60
CA ALA A 26 52.68 19.77 17.25
C ALA A 26 53.41 20.37 16.05
N LEU A 27 52.69 20.92 15.08
CA LEU A 27 53.16 21.87 14.08
C LEU A 27 52.17 23.05 13.91
N PRO A 28 52.68 24.24 13.61
CA PRO A 28 51.96 25.49 13.81
C PRO A 28 51.18 25.99 12.61
N GLY A 29 50.10 26.66 12.90
CA GLY A 29 49.48 27.80 12.24
C GLY A 29 49.40 27.84 10.70
N LEU A 30 48.18 27.58 10.18
CA LEU A 30 47.70 28.15 8.92
C LEU A 30 46.31 28.75 9.19
N VAL A 31 46.25 30.09 9.07
CA VAL A 31 45.01 30.87 9.09
C VAL A 31 44.25 30.56 7.82
N SER A 32 43.15 29.85 7.93
CA SER A 32 42.23 29.63 6.80
C SER A 32 41.19 30.75 6.75
N THR A 33 41.21 31.51 5.63
CA THR A 33 40.13 32.39 5.23
C THR A 33 38.84 31.58 5.06
N PRO A 34 37.64 32.12 5.43
CA PRO A 34 36.38 31.40 5.24
C PRO A 34 36.08 31.30 3.76
N ALA A 35 36.01 30.07 3.25
CA ALA A 35 35.52 29.78 1.94
C ALA A 35 34.03 30.17 1.84
N ARG A 36 33.71 31.03 0.89
CA ARG A 36 32.35 31.42 0.53
C ARG A 36 31.56 30.14 0.20
N ALA A 37 30.53 29.84 0.98
CA ALA A 37 29.65 28.70 0.73
C ALA A 37 29.02 28.84 -0.66
N GLN A 38 29.28 27.88 -1.53
CA GLN A 38 28.54 27.76 -2.78
C GLN A 38 27.11 27.34 -2.45
N PRO A 39 26.08 27.82 -3.19
CA PRO A 39 24.71 27.38 -2.98
C PRO A 39 24.64 25.86 -3.21
N ALA A 40 23.98 25.17 -2.30
CA ALA A 40 23.75 23.74 -2.41
C ALA A 40 23.05 23.43 -3.75
N PRO A 41 23.49 22.38 -4.47
CA PRO A 41 22.85 22.00 -5.74
C PRO A 41 21.38 21.66 -5.49
N ASP A 42 20.54 21.99 -6.47
CA ASP A 42 19.11 21.72 -6.43
C ASP A 42 18.86 20.22 -6.17
N ARG A 43 18.35 19.90 -4.98
CA ARG A 43 18.09 18.54 -4.52
C ARG A 43 17.16 17.76 -5.48
N LEU A 44 16.23 18.46 -6.15
CA LEU A 44 15.30 17.85 -7.10
C LEU A 44 15.96 17.48 -8.44
N ALA A 45 16.90 18.28 -8.92
CA ALA A 45 17.60 18.02 -10.17
C ALA A 45 18.53 16.81 -10.06
N LEU A 46 19.20 16.66 -8.90
CA LEU A 46 20.06 15.50 -8.62
C LEU A 46 19.27 14.19 -8.45
N THR A 47 18.07 14.24 -7.86
CA THR A 47 17.23 13.04 -7.71
C THR A 47 16.65 12.56 -9.04
N LYS A 48 16.29 13.47 -9.95
CA LYS A 48 15.86 13.11 -11.32
C LYS A 48 16.98 12.49 -12.15
N ALA A 49 18.22 12.90 -11.93
CA ALA A 49 19.39 12.36 -12.65
C ALA A 49 19.84 10.98 -12.13
N LEU A 50 19.43 10.59 -10.91
CA LEU A 50 19.82 9.34 -10.25
C LEU A 50 18.70 8.31 -10.12
N GLU A 51 17.49 8.66 -10.51
CA GLU A 51 16.51 7.63 -10.85
C GLU A 51 16.89 7.13 -12.26
N PRO A 52 17.69 6.04 -12.40
CA PRO A 52 17.71 5.38 -13.68
C PRO A 52 16.27 4.94 -13.86
N GLU A 53 15.63 5.43 -14.89
CA GLU A 53 14.51 4.76 -15.48
C GLU A 53 14.94 3.28 -15.60
N LEU A 54 14.61 2.47 -14.55
CA LEU A 54 14.29 1.11 -14.89
C LEU A 54 13.22 1.31 -15.96
N PRO A 55 13.38 0.77 -17.17
CA PRO A 55 12.33 0.89 -18.12
C PRO A 55 11.08 0.40 -17.39
N ILE A 56 10.21 1.31 -16.97
CA ILE A 56 8.81 1.07 -17.16
C ILE A 56 8.85 0.71 -18.61
N ILE A 57 8.75 -0.55 -18.94
CA ILE A 57 8.63 -1.01 -20.31
C ILE A 57 7.36 -0.30 -20.74
N ASP A 58 7.56 0.89 -21.33
CA ASP A 58 6.50 1.60 -22.02
C ASP A 58 6.20 0.73 -23.25
N PRO A 59 5.09 0.01 -23.31
CA PRO A 59 4.79 -0.83 -24.44
C PRO A 59 4.48 -0.03 -25.70
N LEU A 60 4.63 1.30 -25.68
CA LEU A 60 4.25 2.22 -26.73
C LEU A 60 5.32 3.26 -27.07
N HIS A 61 6.61 2.99 -26.89
CA HIS A 61 7.62 3.88 -27.44
C HIS A 61 7.87 3.51 -28.93
N PRO A 62 7.45 4.33 -29.90
CA PRO A 62 7.86 4.17 -31.28
C PRO A 62 9.23 4.80 -31.47
N ALA A 63 10.27 4.08 -31.08
CA ALA A 63 11.64 4.50 -31.35
C ALA A 63 12.33 3.46 -32.25
N LEU A 64 11.83 3.34 -33.45
CA LEU A 64 12.58 2.87 -34.61
C LEU A 64 12.18 3.74 -35.80
N THR A 65 12.68 4.96 -35.84
CA THR A 65 12.67 5.76 -37.05
C THR A 65 14.09 5.92 -37.55
N GLU A 66 14.24 5.50 -38.81
CA GLU A 66 15.25 5.88 -39.76
C GLU A 66 16.63 5.21 -39.68
N SER A 67 16.69 4.03 -40.26
CA SER A 67 17.87 3.58 -40.99
C SER A 67 17.52 3.41 -42.47
N THR A 68 18.33 4.06 -43.27
CA THR A 68 18.26 4.22 -44.73
C THR A 68 18.04 2.90 -45.48
N ALA A 69 17.14 2.98 -46.45
CA ALA A 69 16.73 1.93 -47.38
C ALA A 69 17.89 1.32 -48.17
N GLN A 70 18.05 0.01 -48.09
CA GLN A 70 18.48 -0.83 -49.18
C GLN A 70 17.40 -1.91 -49.36
N ALA A 71 16.88 -2.00 -50.58
CA ALA A 71 15.87 -2.94 -50.96
C ALA A 71 16.41 -4.38 -50.84
N ALA A 72 15.88 -5.11 -49.85
CA ALA A 72 15.99 -6.57 -49.75
C ALA A 72 14.54 -7.12 -49.77
N GLU A 73 14.37 -8.26 -50.45
CA GLU A 73 13.13 -8.99 -50.57
C GLU A 73 12.33 -9.00 -49.27
N GLN A 74 11.06 -8.64 -49.36
CA GLN A 74 10.16 -8.59 -48.21
C GLN A 74 10.00 -10.02 -47.65
N PRO A 75 10.41 -10.26 -46.39
CA PRO A 75 10.02 -11.50 -45.71
C PRO A 75 8.51 -11.50 -45.56
N GLU A 76 7.89 -12.68 -45.73
CA GLU A 76 6.46 -12.87 -45.48
C GLU A 76 6.09 -12.24 -44.11
N PRO A 77 4.92 -11.58 -44.02
CA PRO A 77 4.52 -10.96 -42.75
C PRO A 77 4.43 -12.04 -41.69
N LEU A 78 5.34 -11.97 -40.70
CA LEU A 78 5.25 -12.77 -39.48
C LEU A 78 3.86 -12.58 -38.93
N GLN A 79 3.06 -13.66 -38.92
CA GLN A 79 1.76 -13.65 -38.27
C GLN A 79 1.95 -13.08 -36.85
N PRO A 80 1.09 -12.15 -36.39
CA PRO A 80 1.23 -11.58 -35.07
C PRO A 80 1.25 -12.71 -34.06
N ILE A 81 2.34 -12.85 -33.32
CA ILE A 81 2.42 -13.77 -32.19
C ILE A 81 1.45 -13.26 -31.14
N VAL A 82 0.24 -13.80 -31.15
CA VAL A 82 -0.81 -13.50 -30.16
C VAL A 82 -0.51 -14.27 -28.88
N PHE A 83 0.57 -13.91 -28.19
CA PHE A 83 0.83 -14.34 -26.82
C PHE A 83 1.08 -13.15 -25.92
N GLU A 84 0.06 -12.33 -25.78
CA GLU A 84 0.10 -11.19 -24.87
C GLU A 84 -0.23 -11.62 -23.44
N ASN A 85 0.61 -12.42 -22.81
CA ASN A 85 0.53 -12.69 -21.38
C ASN A 85 1.91 -12.88 -20.79
N VAL A 86 2.05 -12.58 -19.50
CA VAL A 86 3.33 -12.61 -18.75
C VAL A 86 3.91 -14.02 -18.58
N LEU A 87 3.16 -15.06 -18.93
CA LEU A 87 3.54 -16.46 -18.75
C LEU A 87 3.87 -17.14 -20.10
N GLY A 88 3.75 -16.43 -21.24
CA GLY A 88 3.97 -17.02 -22.58
C GLY A 88 3.08 -18.24 -22.80
N GLU A 89 3.66 -19.34 -23.23
CA GLU A 89 2.94 -20.60 -23.54
C GLU A 89 2.21 -21.22 -22.33
N TYR A 90 2.59 -20.88 -21.10
CA TYR A 90 1.88 -21.33 -19.90
C TYR A 90 0.59 -20.54 -19.62
N GLY A 91 0.40 -19.39 -20.28
CA GLY A 91 -0.76 -18.52 -20.06
C GLY A 91 -2.11 -19.23 -20.21
N PRO A 92 -2.38 -20.00 -21.29
CA PRO A 92 -3.61 -20.76 -21.45
C PRO A 92 -3.87 -21.76 -20.32
N TRP A 93 -2.83 -22.43 -19.85
CA TRP A 93 -2.93 -23.33 -18.69
C TRP A 93 -3.26 -22.57 -17.40
N ALA A 94 -2.56 -21.47 -17.10
CA ALA A 94 -2.82 -20.65 -15.92
C ALA A 94 -4.23 -20.06 -15.94
N LYS A 95 -4.70 -19.58 -17.10
CA LYS A 95 -6.08 -19.12 -17.30
C LYS A 95 -7.09 -20.22 -16.96
N LYS A 96 -6.84 -21.46 -17.41
CA LYS A 96 -7.71 -22.60 -17.11
C LYS A 96 -7.76 -22.90 -15.60
N MET A 97 -6.66 -22.67 -14.87
CA MET A 97 -6.62 -22.84 -13.40
C MET A 97 -7.51 -21.82 -12.67
N LEU A 98 -7.62 -20.60 -13.17
CA LEU A 98 -8.55 -19.59 -12.64
C LEU A 98 -10.02 -19.90 -12.98
N GLY A 99 -10.26 -20.63 -14.10
CA GLY A 99 -11.59 -20.89 -14.63
C GLY A 99 -12.15 -19.73 -15.46
N ASP A 100 -13.22 -20.00 -16.20
CA ASP A 100 -13.92 -19.01 -17.03
C ASP A 100 -15.20 -18.47 -16.37
N GLY A 101 -15.67 -19.12 -15.31
CA GLY A 101 -16.87 -18.74 -14.55
C GLY A 101 -16.58 -18.03 -13.23
N PRO A 102 -17.62 -17.78 -12.42
CA PRO A 102 -17.47 -17.26 -11.08
C PRO A 102 -16.59 -18.16 -10.19
N ALA A 103 -15.77 -17.58 -9.33
CA ALA A 103 -14.93 -18.30 -8.36
C ALA A 103 -15.76 -19.25 -7.49
N LYS A 104 -15.13 -20.24 -6.84
CA LYS A 104 -15.85 -21.30 -6.11
C LYS A 104 -16.77 -20.77 -5.02
N LEU A 105 -16.38 -19.69 -4.35
CA LEU A 105 -17.17 -19.05 -3.29
C LEU A 105 -17.77 -17.72 -3.77
N SER A 106 -17.95 -17.55 -5.08
CA SER A 106 -18.62 -16.37 -5.61
C SER A 106 -20.07 -16.31 -5.18
N PHE A 107 -20.52 -15.13 -4.70
CA PHE A 107 -21.95 -14.90 -4.41
C PHE A 107 -22.81 -15.02 -5.67
N LEU A 108 -22.24 -14.84 -6.85
CA LEU A 108 -22.96 -14.94 -8.13
C LEU A 108 -23.33 -16.37 -8.51
N ARG A 109 -22.81 -17.39 -7.83
CA ARG A 109 -23.19 -18.80 -8.08
C ARG A 109 -24.59 -19.09 -7.54
N ASP A 110 -25.28 -20.04 -8.20
CA ASP A 110 -26.65 -20.46 -7.85
C ASP A 110 -26.76 -21.11 -6.48
N GLU A 111 -25.71 -21.76 -6.01
CA GLU A 111 -25.69 -22.39 -4.68
C GLU A 111 -25.99 -21.42 -3.53
N PHE A 112 -25.73 -20.13 -3.72
CA PHE A 112 -25.99 -19.09 -2.73
C PHE A 112 -27.37 -18.43 -2.87
N ASN A 113 -28.19 -18.84 -3.84
CA ASN A 113 -29.57 -18.34 -3.95
C ASN A 113 -30.46 -18.78 -2.80
N ARG A 114 -30.22 -19.97 -2.23
CA ARG A 114 -31.05 -20.58 -1.17
C ARG A 114 -30.58 -20.24 0.25
N GLY A 115 -29.29 -19.99 0.46
CA GLY A 115 -28.72 -19.77 1.79
C GLY A 115 -28.61 -18.31 2.21
N GLY A 116 -28.86 -17.39 1.29
CA GLY A 116 -28.77 -15.95 1.53
C GLY A 116 -27.34 -15.43 1.68
N ILE A 117 -27.26 -14.11 1.80
CA ILE A 117 -25.98 -13.38 1.84
C ILE A 117 -25.13 -13.68 3.09
N ASP A 118 -25.77 -13.91 4.23
CA ASP A 118 -25.05 -14.14 5.50
C ASP A 118 -24.35 -15.51 5.53
N ALA A 119 -25.00 -16.54 4.99
CA ALA A 119 -24.40 -17.87 4.86
C ALA A 119 -23.19 -17.84 3.91
N TRP A 120 -23.33 -17.13 2.78
CA TRP A 120 -22.21 -16.89 1.85
C TRP A 120 -21.07 -16.13 2.54
N ARG A 121 -21.37 -14.99 3.15
CA ARG A 121 -20.39 -14.13 3.81
C ARG A 121 -19.59 -14.88 4.87
N LYS A 122 -20.26 -15.67 5.72
CA LYS A 122 -19.61 -16.50 6.74
C LYS A 122 -18.58 -17.45 6.12
N LYS A 123 -18.95 -18.16 5.06
CA LYS A 123 -18.09 -19.15 4.38
C LYS A 123 -16.94 -18.45 3.65
N ALA A 124 -17.22 -17.38 2.93
CA ALA A 124 -16.24 -16.65 2.14
C ALA A 124 -15.23 -15.88 3.02
N ARG A 125 -15.68 -15.25 4.12
CA ARG A 125 -14.78 -14.62 5.10
C ARG A 125 -13.88 -15.62 5.79
N ALA A 126 -14.39 -16.79 6.17
CA ALA A 126 -13.56 -17.85 6.77
C ALA A 126 -12.43 -18.28 5.82
N ARG A 127 -12.75 -18.45 4.53
CA ARG A 127 -11.75 -18.81 3.53
C ARG A 127 -10.75 -17.68 3.26
N LEU A 128 -11.21 -16.44 3.21
CA LEU A 128 -10.35 -15.26 3.07
C LEU A 128 -9.35 -15.17 4.24
N LEU A 129 -9.82 -15.33 5.49
CA LEU A 129 -8.97 -15.30 6.67
C LEU A 129 -7.93 -16.42 6.68
N GLU A 130 -8.31 -17.63 6.25
CA GLU A 130 -7.40 -18.76 6.09
C GLU A 130 -6.28 -18.45 5.08
N CYS A 131 -6.63 -17.89 3.91
CA CYS A 131 -5.64 -17.54 2.88
C CYS A 131 -4.77 -16.33 3.26
N LEU A 132 -5.27 -15.39 4.04
CA LEU A 132 -4.48 -14.28 4.56
C LEU A 132 -3.46 -14.76 5.59
N ALA A 133 -3.79 -15.82 6.36
CA ALA A 133 -2.92 -16.36 7.41
C ALA A 133 -2.35 -15.25 8.31
N MET A 134 -3.23 -14.35 8.80
CA MET A 134 -2.82 -13.17 9.57
C MET A 134 -2.07 -13.58 10.83
N PRO A 135 -0.93 -12.93 11.15
CA PRO A 135 -0.26 -13.16 12.42
C PRO A 135 -1.07 -12.57 13.58
N ASP A 136 -0.79 -13.01 14.80
CA ASP A 136 -1.32 -12.35 15.99
C ASP A 136 -0.76 -10.92 16.07
N SER A 137 -1.60 -9.94 15.82
CA SER A 137 -1.26 -8.51 15.88
C SER A 137 -1.65 -7.86 17.22
N GLY A 138 -2.04 -8.66 18.21
CA GLY A 138 -2.43 -8.21 19.55
C GLY A 138 -3.84 -7.63 19.62
N GLY A 139 -4.14 -6.99 20.74
CA GLY A 139 -5.42 -6.34 20.99
C GLY A 139 -5.45 -4.87 20.54
N ILE A 140 -6.40 -4.09 21.07
CA ILE A 140 -6.51 -2.64 20.79
C ILE A 140 -5.19 -1.95 21.16
N PRO A 141 -4.56 -1.21 20.22
CA PRO A 141 -3.28 -0.57 20.47
C PRO A 141 -3.36 0.48 21.59
N LYS A 142 -2.36 0.48 22.48
CA LYS A 142 -2.15 1.54 23.47
C LYS A 142 -1.29 2.63 22.83
N ALA A 143 -1.92 3.52 22.08
CA ALA A 143 -1.20 4.59 21.39
C ALA A 143 -0.75 5.68 22.37
N GLN A 144 0.49 6.15 22.18
CA GLN A 144 1.07 7.30 22.86
C GLN A 144 1.03 8.50 21.93
N VAL A 145 0.67 9.67 22.44
CA VAL A 145 0.80 10.96 21.73
C VAL A 145 2.24 11.42 21.87
N MET A 146 3.02 11.33 20.81
CA MET A 146 4.41 11.74 20.77
C MET A 146 4.57 13.24 20.60
N HIS A 147 3.66 13.85 19.83
CA HIS A 147 3.61 15.27 19.56
C HIS A 147 2.21 15.69 19.19
N GLN A 148 1.82 16.93 19.57
CA GLN A 148 0.55 17.52 19.20
C GLN A 148 0.74 18.97 18.78
N VAL A 149 0.13 19.33 17.65
CA VAL A 149 0.19 20.69 17.10
C VAL A 149 -1.17 21.12 16.59
N GLU A 150 -1.36 22.42 16.48
CA GLU A 150 -2.43 23.01 15.65
C GLU A 150 -1.82 23.50 14.34
N PHE A 151 -2.37 23.05 13.23
CA PHE A 151 -1.90 23.40 11.90
C PHE A 151 -3.08 23.53 10.93
N GLU A 152 -3.19 24.67 10.27
CA GLU A 152 -4.24 24.95 9.27
C GLU A 152 -5.67 24.64 9.79
N GLY A 153 -5.95 25.03 11.03
CA GLY A 153 -7.27 24.84 11.68
C GLY A 153 -7.57 23.41 12.15
N LEU A 154 -6.57 22.54 12.13
CA LEU A 154 -6.65 21.16 12.61
C LEU A 154 -5.86 20.97 13.91
N SER A 155 -6.39 20.22 14.85
CA SER A 155 -5.65 19.59 15.93
C SER A 155 -5.07 18.27 15.42
N ILE A 156 -3.75 18.14 15.45
CA ILE A 156 -3.02 17.02 14.87
C ILE A 156 -2.17 16.35 15.95
N GLN A 157 -2.36 15.05 16.12
CA GLN A 157 -1.57 14.21 17.02
C GLN A 157 -0.69 13.26 16.22
N GLN A 158 0.60 13.29 16.48
CA GLN A 158 1.53 12.25 16.04
C GLN A 158 1.49 11.12 17.07
N LEU A 159 0.99 9.97 16.64
CA LEU A 159 0.79 8.81 17.49
C LEU A 159 1.87 7.76 17.25
N GLN A 160 2.13 6.96 18.30
CA GLN A 160 2.95 5.77 18.21
C GLN A 160 2.37 4.65 19.06
N TRP A 161 2.37 3.41 18.54
CA TRP A 161 2.03 2.22 19.32
C TRP A 161 2.91 1.04 18.94
N GLN A 162 3.05 0.07 19.85
CA GLN A 162 3.79 -1.16 19.63
C GLN A 162 2.82 -2.31 19.34
N LEU A 163 3.10 -3.06 18.28
CA LEU A 163 2.50 -4.36 18.00
C LEU A 163 3.37 -5.48 18.59
N PRO A 164 2.88 -6.73 18.73
CA PRO A 164 3.69 -7.84 19.24
C PRO A 164 4.97 -8.11 18.45
N TYR A 165 5.11 -7.57 17.25
CA TYR A 165 6.25 -7.76 16.35
C TYR A 165 6.66 -6.47 15.64
N GLY A 166 7.92 -6.44 15.22
CA GLY A 166 8.51 -5.37 14.42
C GLY A 166 8.69 -4.04 15.17
N PRO A 167 9.07 -2.97 14.46
CA PRO A 167 9.22 -1.64 15.04
C PRO A 167 7.86 -1.02 15.40
N PRO A 168 7.82 0.01 16.27
CA PRO A 168 6.58 0.72 16.59
C PRO A 168 5.93 1.33 15.34
N THR A 169 4.59 1.26 15.26
CA THR A 169 3.81 1.93 14.21
C THR A 169 3.62 3.40 14.57
N LYS A 170 3.94 4.31 13.66
CA LYS A 170 3.57 5.72 13.75
C LYS A 170 2.31 5.98 12.94
N ALA A 171 1.52 6.94 13.40
CA ALA A 171 0.31 7.39 12.71
C ALA A 171 0.08 8.87 12.94
N MET A 172 -0.69 9.48 12.05
CA MET A 172 -1.21 10.83 12.21
C MET A 172 -2.70 10.75 12.52
N PHE A 173 -3.14 11.38 13.61
CA PHE A 173 -4.54 11.59 13.90
C PHE A 173 -4.89 13.07 13.78
N LEU A 174 -5.87 13.40 12.95
CA LEU A 174 -6.24 14.76 12.61
C LEU A 174 -7.75 14.97 12.87
N LYS A 175 -8.13 16.13 13.41
CA LYS A 175 -9.51 16.57 13.51
C LYS A 175 -9.58 18.10 13.51
N PRO A 176 -10.75 18.73 13.26
CA PRO A 176 -10.87 20.17 13.40
C PRO A 176 -10.50 20.62 14.83
N ALA A 177 -9.72 21.69 14.96
CA ALA A 177 -9.23 22.15 16.27
C ALA A 177 -10.35 22.53 17.24
N ASN A 178 -11.46 23.06 16.70
CA ASN A 178 -12.64 23.50 17.46
C ASN A 178 -13.77 22.46 17.53
N ALA A 179 -13.50 21.19 17.14
CA ALA A 179 -14.51 20.14 17.11
C ALA A 179 -15.06 19.85 18.52
N LYS A 180 -16.38 19.71 18.59
CA LYS A 180 -17.11 19.34 19.82
C LYS A 180 -17.86 18.02 19.62
N GLY A 181 -17.80 17.15 20.64
CA GLY A 181 -18.49 15.86 20.62
C GLY A 181 -17.85 14.84 19.68
N LYS A 182 -18.61 13.78 19.39
CA LYS A 182 -18.15 12.68 18.54
C LYS A 182 -18.26 13.03 17.06
N LEU A 183 -17.18 12.79 16.31
CA LEU A 183 -17.06 13.04 14.88
C LEU A 183 -17.25 11.75 14.08
N PRO A 184 -17.76 11.83 12.84
CA PRO A 184 -17.56 10.76 11.87
C PRO A 184 -16.05 10.58 11.65
N ALA A 185 -15.62 9.37 11.28
CA ALA A 185 -14.19 9.12 11.17
C ALA A 185 -13.81 8.48 9.83
N ILE A 186 -12.57 8.70 9.41
CA ILE A 186 -11.97 8.07 8.23
C ILE A 186 -10.67 7.40 8.62
N LEU A 187 -10.55 6.10 8.34
CA LEU A 187 -9.27 5.43 8.27
C LEU A 187 -8.67 5.70 6.89
N ALA A 188 -7.62 6.52 6.86
CA ALA A 188 -6.98 7.00 5.65
C ALA A 188 -5.74 6.15 5.34
N LEU A 189 -5.75 5.44 4.22
CA LEU A 189 -4.74 4.45 3.87
C LEU A 189 -3.87 4.94 2.70
N HIS A 190 -2.55 5.06 2.94
CA HIS A 190 -1.60 5.57 1.96
C HIS A 190 -1.27 4.54 0.87
N ASP A 191 -0.83 5.02 -0.28
CA ASP A 191 -0.39 4.27 -1.44
C ASP A 191 0.98 3.59 -1.27
N HIS A 192 1.35 2.73 -2.24
CA HIS A 192 2.66 2.08 -2.32
C HIS A 192 3.71 2.94 -3.01
N SER A 193 3.52 3.26 -4.29
CA SER A 193 4.39 4.05 -5.20
C SER A 193 5.90 3.72 -5.13
N GLY A 194 6.27 2.56 -4.61
CA GLY A 194 7.68 2.18 -4.41
C GLY A 194 8.45 3.04 -3.39
N LYS A 195 7.80 4.03 -2.76
CA LYS A 195 8.43 4.97 -1.81
C LYS A 195 8.26 4.47 -0.37
N LYS A 196 8.92 3.34 -0.03
CA LYS A 196 8.77 2.66 1.27
C LYS A 196 9.42 3.39 2.44
N TYR A 197 10.32 4.33 2.17
CA TYR A 197 10.89 5.18 3.21
C TYR A 197 9.82 6.01 3.92
N PHE A 198 8.75 6.35 3.21
CA PHE A 198 7.63 7.14 3.68
C PHE A 198 6.38 6.27 3.91
N GLY A 199 5.51 6.72 4.80
CA GLY A 199 4.23 6.10 5.09
C GLY A 199 3.09 7.12 5.06
N HIS A 200 2.47 7.39 6.21
CA HIS A 200 1.35 8.33 6.35
C HIS A 200 1.67 9.76 5.85
N SER A 201 2.94 10.17 5.83
CA SER A 201 3.35 11.49 5.30
C SER A 201 3.02 11.72 3.82
N LYS A 202 2.76 10.64 3.06
CA LYS A 202 2.26 10.73 1.68
C LYS A 202 0.87 11.35 1.58
N ILE A 203 0.07 11.24 2.64
CA ILE A 203 -1.34 11.64 2.64
C ILE A 203 -1.72 12.61 3.76
N SER A 204 -0.82 12.82 4.75
CA SER A 204 -1.05 13.69 5.90
C SER A 204 0.19 14.51 6.25
N ARG A 205 -0.02 15.73 6.76
CA ARG A 205 1.06 16.61 7.23
C ARG A 205 0.67 17.38 8.49
N ALA A 206 1.67 17.80 9.27
CA ALA A 206 1.50 18.58 10.49
C ALA A 206 2.23 19.95 10.45
N SER A 207 2.87 20.27 9.33
CA SER A 207 3.57 21.54 9.09
C SER A 207 3.63 21.88 7.60
N SER A 208 4.08 23.07 7.28
CA SER A 208 4.42 23.48 5.91
C SER A 208 5.80 22.99 5.48
N ASP A 209 6.68 22.69 6.43
CA ASP A 209 8.00 22.12 6.18
C ASP A 209 7.84 20.61 5.92
N VAL A 210 7.97 20.22 4.67
CA VAL A 210 7.81 18.84 4.20
C VAL A 210 8.97 18.44 3.31
N ASP A 211 9.35 17.19 3.35
CA ASP A 211 10.40 16.65 2.48
C ASP A 211 10.06 16.89 1.01
N PRO A 212 10.99 17.40 0.18
CA PRO A 212 10.76 17.66 -1.24
C PRO A 212 10.29 16.43 -2.04
N LEU A 213 10.76 15.22 -1.70
CA LEU A 213 10.33 13.98 -2.35
C LEU A 213 8.87 13.64 -2.03
N ILE A 214 8.40 13.99 -0.82
CA ILE A 214 6.99 13.88 -0.46
C ILE A 214 6.16 14.93 -1.17
N LYS A 215 6.63 16.18 -1.24
CA LYS A 215 5.93 17.24 -1.97
C LYS A 215 5.73 16.84 -3.43
N GLN A 216 6.78 16.36 -4.10
CA GLN A 216 6.71 15.84 -5.46
C GLN A 216 5.69 14.71 -5.58
N HIS A 217 5.74 13.75 -4.66
CA HIS A 217 4.80 12.61 -4.65
C HIS A 217 3.34 13.06 -4.52
N VAL A 218 3.06 14.02 -3.66
CA VAL A 218 1.72 14.57 -3.45
C VAL A 218 1.24 15.35 -4.68
N ASP A 219 2.12 16.09 -5.34
CA ASP A 219 1.79 16.80 -6.59
C ASP A 219 1.42 15.81 -7.71
N GLU A 220 2.19 14.74 -7.88
CA GLU A 220 2.02 13.74 -8.93
C GLU A 220 0.77 12.87 -8.73
N ASN A 221 0.50 12.44 -7.50
CA ASN A 221 -0.51 11.42 -7.23
C ASN A 221 -1.81 11.96 -6.61
N TYR A 222 -1.76 13.14 -5.97
CA TYR A 222 -2.86 13.68 -5.18
C TYR A 222 -3.25 15.11 -5.55
N GLY A 223 -2.73 15.64 -6.68
CA GLY A 223 -3.05 16.99 -7.14
C GLY A 223 -2.56 18.08 -6.22
N GLY A 224 -1.44 17.87 -5.52
CA GLY A 224 -0.79 18.86 -4.67
C GLY A 224 -1.38 18.99 -3.26
N VAL A 225 -2.31 18.13 -2.85
CA VAL A 225 -2.96 18.23 -1.54
C VAL A 225 -2.82 16.96 -0.71
N TRP A 226 -2.61 17.13 0.60
CA TRP A 226 -2.67 16.03 1.58
C TRP A 226 -4.13 15.74 1.89
N TRP A 227 -4.69 14.75 1.21
CA TRP A 227 -6.13 14.49 1.23
C TRP A 227 -6.67 14.11 2.62
N ALA A 228 -5.86 13.49 3.50
CA ALA A 228 -6.27 13.22 4.88
C ALA A 228 -6.53 14.52 5.66
N ASN A 229 -5.69 15.57 5.44
CA ASN A 229 -5.93 16.89 6.02
C ASN A 229 -7.22 17.53 5.47
N GLN A 230 -7.51 17.34 4.17
CA GLN A 230 -8.74 17.85 3.58
C GLN A 230 -9.98 17.19 4.20
N MET A 231 -9.95 15.87 4.41
CA MET A 231 -11.04 15.16 5.08
C MET A 231 -11.23 15.66 6.51
N ALA A 232 -10.16 15.88 7.25
CA ALA A 232 -10.24 16.42 8.60
C ALA A 232 -10.88 17.82 8.62
N ARG A 233 -10.56 18.71 7.65
CA ARG A 233 -11.22 20.04 7.52
C ARG A 233 -12.70 19.95 7.19
N ARG A 234 -13.17 18.86 6.61
CA ARG A 234 -14.60 18.61 6.35
C ARG A 234 -15.35 18.13 7.61
N GLY A 235 -14.68 18.05 8.75
CA GLY A 235 -15.32 17.70 10.03
C GLY A 235 -15.14 16.25 10.47
N TYR A 236 -14.20 15.53 9.88
CA TYR A 236 -13.90 14.15 10.25
C TYR A 236 -12.75 14.05 11.26
N ALA A 237 -12.81 13.01 12.10
CA ALA A 237 -11.64 12.46 12.76
C ALA A 237 -10.93 11.52 11.78
N VAL A 238 -9.68 11.79 11.44
CA VAL A 238 -8.94 11.03 10.43
C VAL A 238 -7.72 10.36 11.06
N LEU A 239 -7.58 9.05 10.89
CA LEU A 239 -6.38 8.29 11.28
C LEU A 239 -5.64 7.84 10.03
N ALA A 240 -4.38 8.21 9.89
CA ALA A 240 -3.48 7.80 8.82
C ALA A 240 -2.29 7.03 9.43
N PRO A 241 -2.31 5.68 9.46
CA PRO A 241 -1.21 4.85 9.98
C PRO A 241 -0.17 4.53 8.92
N ASP A 242 1.09 4.35 9.36
CA ASP A 242 2.09 3.67 8.54
C ASP A 242 1.70 2.19 8.39
N ALA A 243 1.88 1.64 7.18
CA ALA A 243 1.66 0.24 6.90
C ALA A 243 2.94 -0.59 7.06
N PHE A 244 2.80 -1.89 7.23
CA PHE A 244 3.91 -2.85 7.16
C PHE A 244 4.82 -2.56 5.96
N LEU A 245 6.12 -2.52 6.19
CA LEU A 245 7.21 -2.17 5.27
C LEU A 245 7.27 -0.69 4.83
N PHE A 246 6.46 0.21 5.40
CA PHE A 246 6.48 1.64 5.07
C PHE A 246 6.74 2.51 6.30
N GLY A 247 7.39 3.66 6.09
CA GLY A 247 7.58 4.67 7.13
C GLY A 247 8.28 4.12 8.37
N SER A 248 7.63 4.21 9.53
CA SER A 248 8.14 3.67 10.79
C SER A 248 8.22 2.13 10.81
N ARG A 249 7.39 1.47 10.00
CA ARG A 249 7.32 0.01 9.86
C ARG A 249 8.30 -0.56 8.83
N ARG A 250 9.14 0.28 8.22
CA ARG A 250 10.12 -0.15 7.23
C ARG A 250 11.23 -1.01 7.84
N ILE A 251 11.82 -1.89 7.04
CA ILE A 251 13.02 -2.63 7.41
C ILE A 251 14.20 -1.66 7.49
N ARG A 252 14.99 -1.75 8.55
CA ARG A 252 16.22 -0.97 8.72
C ARG A 252 17.39 -1.71 8.07
N LEU A 253 18.20 -0.99 7.28
CA LEU A 253 19.39 -1.57 6.63
C LEU A 253 20.39 -2.12 7.64
N SER A 254 20.49 -1.49 8.81
CA SER A 254 21.35 -1.93 9.93
C SER A 254 20.91 -3.26 10.58
N GLN A 255 19.71 -3.74 10.26
CA GLN A 255 19.13 -4.96 10.86
C GLN A 255 19.11 -6.16 9.90
N VAL A 256 19.56 -5.98 8.66
CA VAL A 256 19.63 -7.08 7.66
C VAL A 256 21.07 -7.50 7.41
N PRO A 257 21.31 -8.77 6.97
CA PRO A 257 22.65 -9.22 6.61
C PRO A 257 23.30 -8.33 5.54
N GLN A 258 24.60 -8.11 5.64
CA GLN A 258 25.35 -7.30 4.68
C GLN A 258 25.20 -7.78 3.23
N ILE A 259 25.01 -9.08 3.00
CA ILE A 259 24.74 -9.62 1.67
C ILE A 259 23.45 -9.04 1.05
N MET A 260 22.49 -8.62 1.88
CA MET A 260 21.25 -7.97 1.41
C MET A 260 21.41 -6.45 1.30
N SER A 261 22.02 -5.79 2.29
CA SER A 261 22.21 -4.33 2.26
C SER A 261 23.32 -3.89 1.31
N GLY A 262 24.26 -4.79 0.95
CA GLY A 262 25.42 -4.48 0.13
C GLY A 262 26.29 -3.41 0.80
N LEU A 263 26.53 -2.30 0.09
CA LEU A 263 27.24 -1.13 0.58
C LEU A 263 26.30 -0.05 1.16
N LEU A 264 24.98 -0.28 1.10
CA LEU A 264 24.04 0.68 1.67
C LEU A 264 24.08 0.63 3.20
N VAL A 265 24.14 1.79 3.78
CA VAL A 265 24.01 1.99 5.23
C VAL A 265 22.73 2.73 5.55
N GLU A 266 22.28 2.69 6.79
CA GLU A 266 21.14 3.52 7.22
C GLU A 266 21.52 4.98 6.96
N GLY A 267 20.87 5.56 5.94
CA GLY A 267 21.24 6.88 5.43
C GLY A 267 20.74 8.04 6.30
N ASN A 268 21.24 9.22 6.02
CA ASN A 268 20.75 10.45 6.62
C ASN A 268 19.31 10.70 6.13
N PRO A 269 18.30 10.84 7.04
CA PRO A 269 16.92 11.14 6.66
C PRO A 269 16.77 12.48 5.92
N ASP A 270 17.74 13.39 6.04
CA ASP A 270 17.75 14.67 5.34
C ASP A 270 18.44 14.60 3.97
N ASN A 271 18.98 13.43 3.57
CA ASN A 271 19.63 13.22 2.30
C ASN A 271 18.69 12.52 1.31
N ALA A 272 18.23 13.25 0.31
CA ALA A 272 17.34 12.70 -0.72
C ALA A 272 17.91 11.49 -1.47
N LEU A 273 19.24 11.43 -1.70
CA LEU A 273 19.90 10.32 -2.38
C LEU A 273 19.85 9.03 -1.55
N ASP A 274 20.02 9.13 -0.23
CA ASP A 274 19.93 7.98 0.66
C ASP A 274 18.50 7.43 0.69
N ILE A 275 17.50 8.32 0.67
CA ILE A 275 16.09 7.93 0.60
C ILE A 275 15.77 7.21 -0.72
N VAL A 276 16.25 7.73 -1.85
CA VAL A 276 16.07 7.11 -3.18
C VAL A 276 16.76 5.75 -3.22
N ALA A 277 18.00 5.65 -2.72
CA ALA A 277 18.74 4.39 -2.65
C ALA A 277 18.01 3.35 -1.77
N TYR A 278 17.50 3.77 -0.61
CA TYR A 278 16.68 2.92 0.25
C TYR A 278 15.41 2.43 -0.48
N ASN A 279 14.66 3.31 -1.11
CA ASN A 279 13.43 2.94 -1.82
C ASN A 279 13.69 1.94 -2.94
N ARG A 280 14.80 2.08 -3.67
CA ARG A 280 15.23 1.12 -4.69
C ARG A 280 15.53 -0.24 -4.07
N TRP A 281 16.36 -0.27 -3.03
CA TRP A 281 16.70 -1.47 -2.30
C TRP A 281 15.44 -2.18 -1.77
N ALA A 282 14.55 -1.46 -1.11
CA ALA A 282 13.34 -2.01 -0.51
C ALA A 282 12.36 -2.60 -1.54
N ARG A 283 12.32 -2.05 -2.77
CA ARG A 283 11.56 -2.63 -3.88
C ARG A 283 12.20 -3.95 -4.36
N GLN A 284 13.52 -3.96 -4.54
CA GLN A 284 14.25 -5.12 -5.03
C GLN A 284 14.18 -6.32 -4.07
N HIS A 285 14.11 -6.06 -2.76
CA HIS A 285 14.10 -7.11 -1.73
C HIS A 285 12.70 -7.45 -1.19
N GLU A 286 11.63 -6.89 -1.76
CA GLU A 286 10.28 -7.20 -1.31
C GLU A 286 9.94 -8.68 -1.48
N HIS A 287 10.40 -9.31 -2.56
CA HIS A 287 10.20 -10.73 -2.80
C HIS A 287 10.90 -11.64 -1.78
N ASP A 288 12.04 -11.22 -1.22
CA ASP A 288 12.73 -11.96 -0.16
C ASP A 288 11.92 -11.92 1.13
N VAL A 289 11.37 -10.75 1.47
CA VAL A 289 10.45 -10.61 2.60
C VAL A 289 9.21 -11.48 2.42
N ALA A 290 8.59 -11.44 1.24
CA ALA A 290 7.39 -12.23 0.96
C ALA A 290 7.66 -13.74 1.10
N LYS A 291 8.76 -14.25 0.53
CA LYS A 291 9.17 -15.65 0.68
C LYS A 291 9.42 -16.03 2.13
N SER A 292 10.09 -15.16 2.89
CA SER A 292 10.36 -15.41 4.32
C SER A 292 9.09 -15.49 5.14
N LEU A 293 8.10 -14.61 4.87
CA LEU A 293 6.79 -14.65 5.53
C LEU A 293 6.02 -15.93 5.19
N LEU A 294 6.04 -16.36 3.91
CA LEU A 294 5.42 -17.64 3.51
C LEU A 294 6.06 -18.84 4.22
N CYS A 295 7.39 -18.85 4.38
CA CYS A 295 8.09 -19.87 5.15
C CYS A 295 7.74 -19.81 6.65
N ALA A 296 7.41 -18.64 7.19
CA ALA A 296 6.96 -18.46 8.57
C ALA A 296 5.48 -18.82 8.78
N GLY A 297 4.74 -19.18 7.73
CA GLY A 297 3.33 -19.55 7.82
C GLY A 297 2.35 -18.37 7.82
N THR A 298 2.78 -17.21 7.35
CA THR A 298 1.92 -16.03 7.15
C THR A 298 2.10 -15.46 5.75
N THR A 299 1.35 -14.44 5.41
CA THR A 299 1.42 -13.78 4.09
C THR A 299 1.64 -12.28 4.24
N MET A 300 2.25 -11.64 3.25
CA MET A 300 2.40 -10.19 3.26
C MET A 300 1.05 -9.45 3.33
N PRO A 301 0.02 -9.82 2.52
CA PRO A 301 -1.31 -9.23 2.71
C PRO A 301 -1.91 -9.51 4.09
N GLY A 302 -1.68 -10.68 4.67
CA GLY A 302 -2.16 -11.01 6.01
C GLY A 302 -1.56 -10.12 7.10
N VAL A 303 -0.27 -9.83 7.04
CA VAL A 303 0.39 -8.91 7.98
C VAL A 303 -0.21 -7.51 7.85
N VAL A 304 -0.34 -7.00 6.61
CA VAL A 304 -0.88 -5.66 6.34
C VAL A 304 -2.31 -5.52 6.84
N VAL A 305 -3.17 -6.47 6.53
CA VAL A 305 -4.59 -6.45 6.95
C VAL A 305 -4.72 -6.55 8.47
N GLY A 306 -3.90 -7.38 9.12
CA GLY A 306 -3.88 -7.49 10.58
C GLY A 306 -3.48 -6.19 11.26
N GLU A 307 -2.48 -5.47 10.73
CA GLU A 307 -2.07 -4.15 11.24
C GLU A 307 -3.14 -3.07 11.00
N ASP A 308 -3.83 -3.10 9.85
CA ASP A 308 -4.93 -2.19 9.55
C ASP A 308 -6.15 -2.42 10.46
N GLN A 309 -6.45 -3.68 10.83
CA GLN A 309 -7.45 -3.96 11.84
C GLN A 309 -7.10 -3.36 13.20
N ARG A 310 -5.82 -3.41 13.61
CA ARG A 310 -5.39 -2.75 14.86
C ARG A 310 -5.54 -1.24 14.78
N ALA A 311 -5.22 -0.63 13.63
CA ALA A 311 -5.46 0.81 13.44
C ALA A 311 -6.96 1.17 13.50
N LEU A 312 -7.83 0.36 12.91
CA LEU A 312 -9.28 0.51 13.01
C LEU A 312 -9.78 0.34 14.45
N ASP A 313 -9.26 -0.65 15.18
CA ASP A 313 -9.59 -0.86 16.59
C ASP A 313 -9.24 0.37 17.44
N TYR A 314 -8.04 0.93 17.24
CA TYR A 314 -7.66 2.17 17.91
C TYR A 314 -8.58 3.32 17.54
N LEU A 315 -8.88 3.52 16.25
CA LEU A 315 -9.77 4.59 15.80
C LEU A 315 -11.16 4.47 16.46
N CYS A 316 -11.72 3.26 16.50
CA CYS A 316 -13.02 2.97 17.09
C CYS A 316 -13.02 3.05 18.64
N SER A 317 -11.87 2.93 19.29
CA SER A 317 -11.76 3.04 20.76
C SER A 317 -11.72 4.48 21.27
N ARG A 318 -11.59 5.46 20.38
CA ARG A 318 -11.48 6.87 20.77
C ARG A 318 -12.82 7.46 21.18
N GLU A 319 -12.82 8.22 22.25
CA GLU A 319 -14.03 8.88 22.78
C GLU A 319 -14.59 9.98 21.87
N ASP A 320 -13.72 10.60 21.04
CA ASP A 320 -14.07 11.65 20.09
C ASP A 320 -14.52 11.12 18.71
N VAL A 321 -14.67 9.79 18.56
CA VAL A 321 -15.13 9.13 17.33
C VAL A 321 -16.54 8.56 17.49
N ASP A 322 -17.37 8.78 16.48
CA ASP A 322 -18.66 8.11 16.33
C ASP A 322 -18.46 6.79 15.57
N VAL A 323 -18.42 5.70 16.30
CA VAL A 323 -18.14 4.36 15.75
C VAL A 323 -19.20 3.85 14.76
N SER A 324 -20.38 4.46 14.73
CA SER A 324 -21.40 4.12 13.73
C SER A 324 -21.18 4.81 12.37
N ARG A 325 -20.21 5.72 12.29
CA ARG A 325 -19.94 6.56 11.12
C ARG A 325 -18.44 6.53 10.75
N VAL A 326 -17.87 5.34 10.68
CA VAL A 326 -16.47 5.14 10.28
C VAL A 326 -16.42 4.78 8.79
N GLY A 327 -15.63 5.52 8.03
CA GLY A 327 -15.30 5.21 6.64
C GLY A 327 -13.85 4.78 6.47
N CYS A 328 -13.56 4.19 5.31
CA CYS A 328 -12.21 3.83 4.89
C CYS A 328 -11.98 4.26 3.44
N CYS A 329 -10.82 4.85 3.16
CA CYS A 329 -10.45 5.32 1.82
C CYS A 329 -8.95 5.24 1.59
N GLY A 330 -8.54 4.95 0.34
CA GLY A 330 -7.15 5.02 -0.07
C GLY A 330 -6.94 4.75 -1.55
N LEU A 331 -5.81 5.24 -2.07
CA LEU A 331 -5.35 5.03 -3.45
C LEU A 331 -4.44 3.81 -3.51
N SER A 332 -4.52 3.02 -4.61
CA SER A 332 -3.55 1.97 -4.93
C SER A 332 -3.46 0.90 -3.84
N SER A 333 -2.31 0.70 -3.19
CA SER A 333 -2.24 -0.17 -2.00
C SER A 333 -3.15 0.30 -0.87
N GLY A 334 -3.45 1.59 -0.75
CA GLY A 334 -4.48 2.09 0.14
C GLY A 334 -5.88 1.62 -0.26
N GLY A 335 -6.16 1.54 -1.57
CA GLY A 335 -7.38 0.93 -2.12
C GLY A 335 -7.45 -0.57 -1.85
N LEU A 336 -6.34 -1.30 -2.00
CA LEU A 336 -6.22 -2.71 -1.64
C LEU A 336 -6.52 -2.96 -0.15
N ARG A 337 -5.92 -2.15 0.72
CA ARG A 337 -6.13 -2.20 2.16
C ARG A 337 -7.59 -1.90 2.51
N THR A 338 -8.19 -0.91 1.85
CA THR A 338 -9.63 -0.61 1.95
C THR A 338 -10.48 -1.81 1.54
N LEU A 339 -10.14 -2.45 0.43
CA LEU A 339 -10.86 -3.61 -0.11
C LEU A 339 -10.88 -4.78 0.88
N PHE A 340 -9.72 -5.19 1.39
CA PHE A 340 -9.63 -6.29 2.35
C PHE A 340 -10.28 -5.96 3.69
N LEU A 341 -9.96 -4.79 4.24
CA LEU A 341 -10.43 -4.40 5.56
C LEU A 341 -11.97 -4.22 5.56
N ALA A 342 -12.52 -3.53 4.56
CA ALA A 342 -13.96 -3.32 4.45
C ALA A 342 -14.74 -4.61 4.12
N GLY A 343 -14.12 -5.58 3.43
CA GLY A 343 -14.69 -6.91 3.24
C GLY A 343 -14.75 -7.75 4.51
N LEU A 344 -13.83 -7.52 5.46
CA LEU A 344 -13.71 -8.28 6.70
C LEU A 344 -14.37 -7.64 7.92
N ASP A 345 -14.53 -6.31 7.95
CA ASP A 345 -14.95 -5.58 9.14
C ASP A 345 -16.15 -4.67 8.88
N ASP A 346 -17.31 -5.03 9.45
CA ASP A 346 -18.57 -4.33 9.25
C ASP A 346 -18.67 -2.99 10.00
N ARG A 347 -17.68 -2.65 10.84
CA ARG A 347 -17.59 -1.30 11.46
C ARG A 347 -17.29 -0.21 10.42
N ILE A 348 -16.78 -0.57 9.26
CA ILE A 348 -16.58 0.36 8.14
C ILE A 348 -17.92 0.60 7.45
N ALA A 349 -18.63 1.65 7.85
CA ALA A 349 -19.95 2.01 7.35
C ALA A 349 -19.93 2.45 5.87
N ALA A 350 -18.83 3.04 5.38
CA ALA A 350 -18.66 3.43 3.98
C ALA A 350 -17.21 3.16 3.53
N ALA A 351 -17.03 2.58 2.35
CA ALA A 351 -15.70 2.27 1.79
C ALA A 351 -15.52 2.90 0.40
N CYS A 352 -14.39 3.60 0.22
CA CYS A 352 -13.99 4.18 -1.07
C CYS A 352 -12.66 3.55 -1.51
N CYS A 353 -12.71 2.64 -2.50
CA CYS A 353 -11.56 1.97 -3.07
C CYS A 353 -11.10 2.70 -4.33
N VAL A 354 -9.91 3.29 -4.31
CA VAL A 354 -9.39 4.11 -5.41
C VAL A 354 -8.21 3.42 -6.08
N GLY A 355 -8.26 3.26 -7.42
CA GLY A 355 -7.16 2.76 -8.24
C GLY A 355 -6.67 1.35 -7.85
N MET A 356 -7.62 0.43 -7.56
CA MET A 356 -7.25 -0.93 -7.18
C MET A 356 -8.21 -2.01 -7.72
N MET A 357 -9.38 -1.68 -8.23
CA MET A 357 -10.37 -2.69 -8.60
C MET A 357 -10.07 -3.31 -9.96
N THR A 358 -9.69 -4.59 -9.95
CA THR A 358 -9.48 -5.45 -11.12
C THR A 358 -9.80 -6.90 -10.77
N THR A 359 -9.42 -7.87 -11.61
CA THR A 359 -9.60 -9.31 -11.38
C THR A 359 -8.26 -10.04 -11.20
N TRP A 360 -8.25 -11.21 -10.58
CA TRP A 360 -7.06 -12.09 -10.54
C TRP A 360 -6.55 -12.45 -11.92
N ARG A 361 -7.44 -12.49 -12.91
CA ARG A 361 -7.08 -12.78 -14.29
C ARG A 361 -6.13 -11.75 -14.86
N ASP A 362 -6.33 -10.46 -14.52
CA ASP A 362 -5.43 -9.37 -14.92
C ASP A 362 -4.02 -9.60 -14.37
N PHE A 363 -3.92 -9.87 -13.08
CA PHE A 363 -2.62 -10.14 -12.46
C PHE A 363 -1.99 -11.45 -12.94
N CYS A 364 -2.76 -12.50 -13.15
CA CYS A 364 -2.24 -13.76 -13.64
C CYS A 364 -1.67 -13.67 -15.05
N LEU A 365 -2.33 -12.93 -15.94
CA LEU A 365 -2.01 -12.96 -17.37
C LEU A 365 -1.32 -11.69 -17.88
N ASN A 366 -1.61 -10.52 -17.29
CA ASN A 366 -1.26 -9.26 -17.92
C ASN A 366 -0.31 -8.40 -17.05
N LYS A 367 -0.54 -8.31 -15.74
CA LYS A 367 -0.01 -7.22 -14.92
C LYS A 367 0.73 -7.64 -13.65
N SER A 368 1.11 -8.93 -13.47
CA SER A 368 1.82 -9.38 -12.25
C SER A 368 3.13 -8.64 -11.99
N TYR A 369 3.85 -8.25 -13.05
CA TYR A 369 5.15 -7.57 -12.96
C TYR A 369 5.07 -6.11 -12.47
N THR A 370 3.87 -5.50 -12.48
CA THR A 370 3.68 -4.11 -12.07
C THR A 370 3.41 -3.96 -10.56
N HIS A 371 3.19 -5.08 -9.84
CA HIS A 371 2.61 -5.04 -8.50
C HIS A 371 3.50 -5.63 -7.41
N THR A 372 3.21 -5.18 -6.20
CA THR A 372 3.77 -5.62 -4.93
C THR A 372 3.26 -6.99 -4.50
N TRP A 373 4.01 -7.70 -3.68
CA TRP A 373 3.58 -8.94 -3.03
C TRP A 373 2.43 -8.77 -2.04
N MET A 374 2.09 -7.54 -1.67
CA MET A 374 0.94 -7.25 -0.79
C MET A 374 -0.42 -7.70 -1.36
N ILE A 375 -0.49 -7.94 -2.68
CA ILE A 375 -1.76 -8.31 -3.34
C ILE A 375 -1.97 -9.81 -3.50
N TYR A 376 -0.99 -10.67 -3.18
CA TYR A 376 -1.02 -12.09 -3.52
C TYR A 376 -1.23 -13.02 -2.30
N PRO A 377 -2.45 -13.18 -1.74
CA PRO A 377 -2.73 -14.24 -0.77
C PRO A 377 -2.78 -15.60 -1.49
N PRO A 378 -1.90 -16.55 -1.13
CA PRO A 378 -1.83 -17.84 -1.81
C PRO A 378 -3.15 -18.62 -1.75
N GLY A 379 -3.54 -19.21 -2.89
CA GLY A 379 -4.72 -20.09 -2.99
C GLY A 379 -6.06 -19.36 -3.10
N LEU A 380 -6.16 -18.09 -2.73
CA LEU A 380 -7.40 -17.31 -2.74
C LEU A 380 -8.02 -17.13 -4.14
N PRO A 381 -7.24 -16.95 -5.24
CA PRO A 381 -7.80 -16.70 -6.58
C PRO A 381 -8.78 -17.75 -7.09
N ARG A 382 -8.74 -18.99 -6.60
CA ARG A 382 -9.69 -20.05 -6.96
C ARG A 382 -11.02 -19.95 -6.23
N ASP A 383 -11.03 -19.27 -5.10
CA ASP A 383 -12.15 -19.25 -4.17
C ASP A 383 -12.93 -17.94 -4.21
N LEU A 384 -12.23 -16.80 -4.32
CA LEU A 384 -12.81 -15.45 -4.38
C LEU A 384 -11.99 -14.57 -5.33
N ASP A 385 -12.65 -13.69 -6.08
CA ASP A 385 -11.99 -12.61 -6.84
C ASP A 385 -12.04 -11.30 -6.05
N TYR A 386 -11.24 -10.29 -6.44
CA TYR A 386 -11.17 -8.99 -5.75
C TYR A 386 -12.54 -8.30 -5.59
N PRO A 387 -13.39 -8.21 -6.63
CA PRO A 387 -14.73 -7.65 -6.47
C PRO A 387 -15.57 -8.44 -5.46
N GLU A 388 -15.37 -9.75 -5.35
CA GLU A 388 -16.09 -10.58 -4.39
C GLU A 388 -15.61 -10.35 -2.95
N ILE A 389 -14.31 -10.09 -2.75
CA ILE A 389 -13.76 -9.74 -1.44
C ILE A 389 -14.36 -8.41 -0.96
N LEU A 390 -14.39 -7.37 -1.80
CA LEU A 390 -15.03 -6.11 -1.45
C LEU A 390 -16.56 -6.30 -1.32
N GLY A 391 -17.16 -7.18 -2.12
CA GLY A 391 -18.58 -7.55 -2.05
C GLY A 391 -19.01 -8.20 -0.74
N LEU A 392 -18.08 -8.76 0.06
CA LEU A 392 -18.40 -9.32 1.38
C LEU A 392 -19.07 -8.32 2.34
N ARG A 393 -18.92 -7.03 2.09
CA ARG A 393 -19.51 -5.97 2.89
C ARG A 393 -20.97 -5.60 2.57
N VAL A 394 -21.55 -6.16 1.51
CA VAL A 394 -22.96 -5.91 1.15
C VAL A 394 -23.86 -6.14 2.38
N PRO A 395 -24.81 -5.23 2.74
CA PRO A 395 -25.36 -4.11 1.95
C PRO A 395 -24.70 -2.75 2.19
N LEU A 396 -23.54 -2.68 2.82
CA LEU A 396 -22.90 -1.41 3.17
C LEU A 396 -22.42 -0.62 1.94
N PRO A 397 -22.54 0.73 1.95
CA PRO A 397 -22.19 1.59 0.82
C PRO A 397 -20.76 1.44 0.35
N THR A 398 -20.56 1.32 -0.97
CA THR A 398 -19.24 1.14 -1.59
C THR A 398 -19.08 2.04 -2.81
N LEU A 399 -17.97 2.76 -2.87
CA LEU A 399 -17.53 3.52 -4.04
C LEU A 399 -16.22 2.91 -4.57
N VAL A 400 -16.16 2.70 -5.88
CA VAL A 400 -14.92 2.34 -6.58
C VAL A 400 -14.59 3.42 -7.60
N GLN A 401 -13.34 3.90 -7.58
CA GLN A 401 -12.85 4.87 -8.56
C GLN A 401 -11.63 4.31 -9.25
N ASN A 402 -11.62 4.33 -10.58
CA ASN A 402 -10.53 3.87 -11.42
C ASN A 402 -10.15 4.96 -12.45
N ALA A 403 -8.91 4.93 -12.94
CA ALA A 403 -8.46 5.73 -14.07
C ALA A 403 -8.45 4.88 -15.35
N GLU A 404 -8.94 5.43 -16.47
CA GLU A 404 -9.09 4.69 -17.73
C GLU A 404 -7.75 4.30 -18.36
N HIS A 405 -6.72 5.10 -18.15
CA HIS A 405 -5.37 4.89 -18.66
C HIS A 405 -4.39 4.48 -17.55
N ASP A 406 -4.90 3.78 -16.54
CA ASP A 406 -4.08 3.22 -15.47
C ASP A 406 -3.15 2.13 -16.03
N GLN A 407 -1.85 2.38 -16.01
CA GLN A 407 -0.85 1.45 -16.56
C GLN A 407 -0.68 0.18 -15.73
N LEU A 408 -1.12 0.22 -14.47
CA LEU A 408 -1.00 -0.91 -13.55
C LEU A 408 -2.06 -1.99 -13.77
N TYR A 409 -3.14 -1.67 -14.48
CA TYR A 409 -4.30 -2.55 -14.70
C TYR A 409 -4.73 -2.52 -16.17
N THR A 410 -5.39 -3.59 -16.60
CA THR A 410 -6.02 -3.64 -17.91
C THR A 410 -7.45 -3.08 -17.82
N LEU A 411 -7.78 -2.05 -18.59
CA LEU A 411 -9.11 -1.41 -18.56
C LEU A 411 -10.26 -2.44 -18.67
N ARG A 412 -10.12 -3.43 -19.57
CA ARG A 412 -11.11 -4.50 -19.75
C ARG A 412 -11.35 -5.29 -18.46
N GLU A 413 -10.30 -5.59 -17.70
CA GLU A 413 -10.44 -6.35 -16.46
C GLU A 413 -10.91 -5.46 -15.29
N MET A 414 -10.57 -4.17 -15.27
CA MET A 414 -11.20 -3.21 -14.34
C MET A 414 -12.70 -3.11 -14.56
N GLN A 415 -13.15 -2.98 -15.82
CA GLN A 415 -14.58 -2.99 -16.19
C GLN A 415 -15.28 -4.31 -15.88
N ARG A 416 -14.56 -5.44 -16.01
CA ARG A 416 -15.09 -6.75 -15.62
C ARG A 416 -15.31 -6.84 -14.12
N ALA A 417 -14.35 -6.40 -13.33
CA ALA A 417 -14.47 -6.37 -11.87
C ALA A 417 -15.60 -5.45 -11.39
N ASP A 418 -15.77 -4.31 -12.06
CA ASP A 418 -16.87 -3.38 -11.81
C ASP A 418 -18.24 -4.05 -12.03
N ARG A 419 -18.42 -4.72 -13.18
CA ARG A 419 -19.67 -5.46 -13.44
C ARG A 419 -19.91 -6.57 -12.42
N MET A 420 -18.88 -7.33 -12.03
CA MET A 420 -19.02 -8.38 -11.02
C MET A 420 -19.49 -7.81 -9.69
N LEU A 421 -18.94 -6.68 -9.26
CA LEU A 421 -19.33 -6.04 -8.00
C LEU A 421 -20.76 -5.45 -8.10
N ALA A 422 -21.12 -4.82 -9.21
CA ALA A 422 -22.47 -4.36 -9.48
C ALA A 422 -23.50 -5.51 -9.43
N ASP A 423 -23.18 -6.66 -10.05
CA ASP A 423 -24.03 -7.87 -10.03
C ASP A 423 -24.20 -8.44 -8.61
N ILE A 424 -23.16 -8.38 -7.77
CA ILE A 424 -23.25 -8.79 -6.35
C ILE A 424 -24.26 -7.90 -5.61
N TYR A 425 -24.17 -6.58 -5.75
CA TYR A 425 -25.12 -5.64 -5.13
C TYR A 425 -26.54 -5.78 -5.68
N LYS A 426 -26.67 -6.02 -6.97
CA LYS A 426 -27.95 -6.31 -7.64
C LYS A 426 -28.57 -7.60 -7.12
N LYS A 427 -27.81 -8.70 -7.07
CA LYS A 427 -28.28 -9.97 -6.52
C LYS A 427 -28.72 -9.86 -5.06
N ALA A 428 -28.09 -8.96 -4.30
CA ALA A 428 -28.46 -8.65 -2.92
C ALA A 428 -29.67 -7.70 -2.80
N GLY A 429 -30.19 -7.15 -3.90
CA GLY A 429 -31.33 -6.21 -3.92
C GLY A 429 -31.01 -4.82 -3.36
N VAL A 430 -29.76 -4.38 -3.46
CA VAL A 430 -29.25 -3.12 -2.89
C VAL A 430 -28.34 -2.36 -3.87
N GLU A 431 -28.69 -2.34 -5.15
CA GLU A 431 -27.91 -1.74 -6.22
C GLU A 431 -27.48 -0.30 -5.92
N SER A 432 -28.36 0.48 -5.29
CA SER A 432 -28.10 1.89 -4.95
C SER A 432 -26.98 2.09 -3.94
N GLN A 433 -26.51 1.03 -3.29
CA GLN A 433 -25.38 1.08 -2.35
C GLN A 433 -24.02 0.90 -3.02
N TYR A 434 -23.97 0.52 -4.29
CA TYR A 434 -22.75 0.46 -5.08
C TYR A 434 -22.70 1.60 -6.08
N GLN A 435 -21.54 2.25 -6.15
CA GLN A 435 -21.22 3.24 -7.17
C GLN A 435 -19.81 3.01 -7.68
N SER A 436 -19.61 3.24 -8.96
CA SER A 436 -18.28 3.24 -9.58
C SER A 436 -18.12 4.43 -10.50
N ALA A 437 -16.86 4.85 -10.71
CA ALA A 437 -16.52 5.89 -11.67
C ALA A 437 -15.18 5.60 -12.31
N PHE A 438 -15.11 5.82 -13.64
CA PHE A 438 -13.89 5.79 -14.42
C PHE A 438 -13.52 7.22 -14.83
N TYR A 439 -12.27 7.62 -14.55
CA TYR A 439 -11.79 8.96 -14.80
C TYR A 439 -10.74 8.95 -15.91
N PRO A 440 -10.69 9.98 -16.75
CA PRO A 440 -9.60 10.10 -17.72
C PRO A 440 -8.27 10.29 -16.99
N GLY A 441 -7.19 9.70 -17.56
CA GLY A 441 -5.83 9.85 -17.04
C GLY A 441 -5.24 8.59 -16.43
N THR A 442 -4.07 8.74 -15.81
CA THR A 442 -3.23 7.66 -15.28
C THR A 442 -3.53 7.36 -13.81
N HIS A 443 -2.77 6.44 -13.24
CA HIS A 443 -2.88 6.00 -11.84
C HIS A 443 -2.69 7.15 -10.83
N ARG A 444 -3.78 7.67 -10.25
CA ARG A 444 -3.76 8.80 -9.31
C ARG A 444 -5.08 8.94 -8.56
N PHE A 445 -5.08 9.81 -7.57
CA PHE A 445 -6.27 10.27 -6.84
C PHE A 445 -6.28 11.80 -6.88
N ASP A 446 -6.60 12.36 -8.05
CA ASP A 446 -6.55 13.78 -8.30
C ASP A 446 -7.70 14.58 -7.62
N LEU A 447 -7.69 15.90 -7.77
CA LEU A 447 -8.65 16.77 -7.10
C LEU A 447 -10.11 16.48 -7.48
N LYS A 448 -10.38 16.05 -8.72
CA LYS A 448 -11.74 15.70 -9.15
C LYS A 448 -12.20 14.41 -8.49
N MET A 449 -11.35 13.38 -8.51
CA MET A 449 -11.62 12.10 -7.84
C MET A 449 -11.81 12.29 -6.33
N GLN A 450 -10.96 13.10 -5.69
CA GLN A 450 -11.09 13.46 -4.26
C GLN A 450 -12.41 14.17 -3.97
N THR A 451 -12.78 15.16 -4.78
CA THR A 451 -14.03 15.91 -4.59
C THR A 451 -15.24 14.97 -4.65
N ASP A 452 -15.28 14.07 -5.63
CA ASP A 452 -16.39 13.13 -5.78
C ASP A 452 -16.41 12.11 -4.64
N ALA A 453 -15.26 11.55 -4.26
CA ALA A 453 -15.13 10.61 -3.14
C ALA A 453 -15.55 11.25 -1.81
N PHE A 454 -15.12 12.47 -1.54
CA PHE A 454 -15.45 13.17 -0.29
C PHE A 454 -16.94 13.54 -0.22
N THR A 455 -17.50 14.02 -1.32
CA THR A 455 -18.94 14.29 -1.40
C THR A 455 -19.77 13.03 -1.18
N TRP A 456 -19.32 11.91 -1.76
CA TRP A 456 -19.96 10.63 -1.55
C TRP A 456 -19.85 10.16 -0.10
N LEU A 457 -18.66 10.23 0.52
CA LEU A 457 -18.45 9.89 1.93
C LEU A 457 -19.30 10.76 2.85
N ASP A 458 -19.40 12.07 2.60
CA ASP A 458 -20.28 12.98 3.33
C ASP A 458 -21.74 12.52 3.26
N SER A 459 -22.21 12.12 2.06
CA SER A 459 -23.59 11.65 1.87
C SER A 459 -23.91 10.36 2.63
N LYS A 460 -22.89 9.51 2.89
CA LYS A 460 -23.06 8.22 3.58
C LYS A 460 -22.80 8.28 5.07
N LEU A 461 -21.94 9.19 5.53
CA LEU A 461 -21.50 9.31 6.92
C LEU A 461 -22.04 10.56 7.63
N ALA A 462 -22.81 11.43 6.96
CA ALA A 462 -23.50 12.54 7.62
C ALA A 462 -24.46 12.03 8.68
N LYS A 463 -24.72 12.84 9.72
CA LYS A 463 -25.84 12.57 10.64
C LYS A 463 -27.15 12.63 9.83
N ARG A 464 -27.90 11.55 9.88
CA ARG A 464 -29.28 11.54 9.43
C ARG A 464 -30.15 12.28 10.43
#